data_db131a65fecf6922032895a469b729c1
#
_entry.id   db131a65fecf6922032895a469b729c1
#
_cell.length_a   1.000
_cell.length_b   1.000
_cell.length_c   1.000
_cell.angle_alpha   90.00
_cell.angle_beta   90.00
_cell.angle_gamma   90.00
#
_symmetry.space_group_name_H-M   'P 1'
#
loop_
_entity.id
_entity.type
_entity.pdbx_description
1 polymer ?
#
loop_
_entity_poly.entity_id
_entity_poly.type
_entity_poly.pdbx_seq_one_letter_code
_entity_poly.pdbx_strand_id
1 'polypeptide(L)'
;MENTAWYTILIGIGILVIVATGIILNRTGSPYRITWITLHKLISLAFIFLCILGFIKRFRIETISSAEAVALTIFGLSLFTALVTGGVLSHKNVKIFILAVIHTISTILLIGALILIVYSFFTHS
;
A
#
# COMPACT_ATOMS: atom_id res chain seq x y z
N MET A 1 10.03 22.23 -4.25
CA MET A 1 10.74 21.49 -3.20
C MET A 1 9.91 21.29 -1.92
N GLU A 2 9.26 22.30 -1.37
CA GLU A 2 8.49 22.19 -0.12
C GLU A 2 7.34 21.17 -0.17
N ASN A 3 6.64 21.07 -1.28
CA ASN A 3 5.53 20.15 -1.46
C ASN A 3 5.95 18.66 -1.51
N THR A 4 7.15 18.33 -1.98
CA THR A 4 7.62 16.94 -2.12
C THR A 4 7.92 16.32 -0.75
N ALA A 5 8.50 17.08 0.16
CA ALA A 5 8.82 16.62 1.51
C ALA A 5 7.54 16.24 2.29
N TRP A 6 6.48 17.03 2.20
CA TRP A 6 5.20 16.73 2.85
C TRP A 6 4.54 15.44 2.31
N TYR A 7 4.56 15.24 0.99
CA TYR A 7 4.05 13.99 0.40
C TYR A 7 4.81 12.77 0.90
N THR A 8 6.13 12.86 0.99
CA THR A 8 6.96 11.75 1.50
C THR A 8 6.65 11.43 2.96
N ILE A 9 6.49 12.46 3.80
CA ILE A 9 6.12 12.29 5.21
C ILE A 9 4.74 11.63 5.33
N LEU A 10 3.75 12.10 4.56
CA LEU A 10 2.40 11.52 4.56
C LEU A 10 2.39 10.06 4.10
N ILE A 11 3.17 9.74 3.07
CA ILE A 11 3.33 8.36 2.59
C ILE A 11 3.97 7.50 3.67
N GLY A 12 5.03 7.97 4.31
CA GLY A 12 5.70 7.24 5.40
C GLY A 12 4.77 6.97 6.58
N ILE A 13 4.02 7.97 7.04
CA ILE A 13 3.04 7.82 8.10
C ILE A 13 1.93 6.83 7.69
N GLY A 14 1.42 6.94 6.46
CA GLY A 14 0.39 6.05 5.93
C GLY A 14 0.84 4.58 5.95
N ILE A 15 2.07 4.30 5.50
CA ILE A 15 2.66 2.95 5.55
C ILE A 15 2.72 2.43 6.98
N LEU A 16 3.23 3.23 7.92
CA LEU A 16 3.35 2.84 9.32
C LEU A 16 1.98 2.49 9.93
N VAL A 17 0.95 3.29 9.67
CA VAL A 17 -0.40 3.04 10.19
C VAL A 17 -1.03 1.80 9.56
N ILE A 18 -0.86 1.57 8.26
CA ILE A 18 -1.36 0.37 7.57
C ILE A 18 -0.70 -0.90 8.13
N VAL A 19 0.62 -0.87 8.28
CA VAL A 19 1.39 -2.00 8.84
C VAL A 19 0.98 -2.27 10.29
N ALA A 20 0.88 -1.23 11.12
CA ALA A 20 0.47 -1.37 12.51
C ALA A 20 -0.93 -1.99 12.64
N THR A 21 -1.91 -1.49 11.89
CA THR A 21 -3.28 -2.02 11.88
C THR A 21 -3.34 -3.45 11.34
N GLY A 22 -2.54 -3.79 10.33
CA GLY A 22 -2.40 -5.15 9.80
C GLY A 22 -1.80 -6.12 10.83
N ILE A 23 -0.78 -5.70 11.58
CA ILE A 23 -0.18 -6.50 12.67
C ILE A 23 -1.21 -6.73 13.79
N ILE A 24 -1.98 -5.71 14.17
CA ILE A 24 -3.03 -5.84 15.17
C ILE A 24 -4.07 -6.88 14.72
N LEU A 25 -4.53 -6.81 13.47
CA LEU A 25 -5.46 -7.77 12.90
C LEU A 25 -4.89 -9.20 12.94
N ASN A 26 -3.64 -9.38 12.56
CA ASN A 26 -2.99 -10.69 12.57
C ASN A 26 -2.87 -11.26 14.00
N ARG A 27 -2.56 -10.42 15.00
CA ARG A 27 -2.43 -10.83 16.41
C ARG A 27 -3.77 -11.10 17.08
N THR A 28 -4.83 -10.36 16.73
CA THR A 28 -6.16 -10.57 17.33
C THR A 28 -6.84 -11.84 16.83
N GLY A 29 -6.38 -12.40 15.70
CA GLY A 29 -6.89 -13.64 15.14
C GLY A 29 -8.34 -13.57 14.65
N SER A 30 -8.79 -14.68 14.04
CA SER A 30 -10.17 -14.80 13.58
C SER A 30 -11.07 -15.38 14.71
N PRO A 31 -12.30 -14.90 14.91
CA PRO A 31 -12.98 -13.86 14.09
C PRO A 31 -12.50 -12.45 14.40
N TYR A 32 -12.09 -11.76 13.35
CA TYR A 32 -11.59 -10.40 13.48
C TYR A 32 -12.68 -9.45 14.00
N ARG A 33 -12.31 -8.51 14.88
CA ARG A 33 -13.23 -7.45 15.30
C ARG A 33 -13.54 -6.54 14.09
N ILE A 34 -14.82 -6.36 13.81
CA ILE A 34 -15.32 -5.55 12.67
C ILE A 34 -14.67 -4.16 12.67
N THR A 35 -14.51 -3.54 13.83
CA THR A 35 -13.90 -2.21 13.97
C THR A 35 -12.48 -2.16 13.38
N TRP A 36 -11.62 -3.14 13.71
CA TRP A 36 -10.24 -3.17 13.22
C TRP A 36 -10.14 -3.46 11.73
N ILE A 37 -11.01 -4.36 11.20
CA ILE A 37 -11.08 -4.63 9.76
C ILE A 37 -11.50 -3.36 9.02
N THR A 38 -12.55 -2.69 9.49
CA THR A 38 -13.07 -1.48 8.84
C THR A 38 -12.03 -0.36 8.87
N LEU A 39 -11.38 -0.16 10.02
CA LEU A 39 -10.33 0.84 10.18
C LEU A 39 -9.16 0.59 9.22
N HIS A 40 -8.64 -0.65 9.17
CA HIS A 40 -7.55 -1.03 8.28
C HIS A 40 -7.93 -0.81 6.80
N LYS A 41 -9.14 -1.20 6.39
CA LYS A 41 -9.62 -1.01 5.02
C LYS A 41 -9.77 0.48 4.64
N LEU A 42 -10.34 1.29 5.53
CA LEU A 42 -10.53 2.73 5.29
C LEU A 42 -9.20 3.45 5.17
N ILE A 43 -8.25 3.16 6.06
CA ILE A 43 -6.91 3.76 6.03
C ILE A 43 -6.18 3.33 4.76
N SER A 44 -6.25 2.05 4.41
CA SER A 44 -5.61 1.53 3.19
C SER A 44 -6.21 2.19 1.93
N LEU A 45 -7.53 2.33 1.86
CA LEU A 45 -8.21 2.98 0.73
C LEU A 45 -7.83 4.46 0.62
N ALA A 46 -7.84 5.20 1.72
CA ALA A 46 -7.44 6.60 1.76
C ALA A 46 -5.97 6.78 1.32
N PHE A 47 -5.09 5.88 1.78
CA PHE A 47 -3.69 5.88 1.41
C PHE A 47 -3.47 5.62 -0.09
N ILE A 48 -4.16 4.63 -0.66
CA ILE A 48 -4.13 4.33 -2.10
C ILE A 48 -4.56 5.56 -2.90
N PHE A 49 -5.64 6.22 -2.48
CA PHE A 49 -6.13 7.42 -3.13
C PHE A 49 -5.09 8.55 -3.12
N LEU A 50 -4.41 8.77 -1.99
CA LEU A 50 -3.32 9.75 -1.88
C LEU A 50 -2.14 9.39 -2.80
N CYS A 51 -1.75 8.11 -2.89
CA CYS A 51 -0.70 7.66 -3.79
C CYS A 51 -1.07 7.92 -5.27
N ILE A 52 -2.29 7.59 -5.67
CA ILE A 52 -2.78 7.82 -7.04
C ILE A 52 -2.75 9.32 -7.38
N LEU A 53 -3.23 10.19 -6.51
CA LEU A 53 -3.19 11.64 -6.72
C LEU A 53 -1.76 12.16 -6.85
N GLY A 54 -0.84 11.67 -6.02
CA GLY A 54 0.59 11.99 -6.10
C GLY A 54 1.20 11.58 -7.45
N PHE A 55 0.90 10.37 -7.91
CA PHE A 55 1.38 9.85 -9.20
C PHE A 55 0.83 10.63 -10.38
N ILE A 56 -0.49 10.91 -10.41
CA ILE A 56 -1.10 11.72 -11.47
C ILE A 56 -0.44 13.11 -11.55
N LYS A 57 -0.20 13.75 -10.41
CA LYS A 57 0.45 15.05 -10.37
C LYS A 57 1.89 15.00 -10.92
N ARG A 58 2.64 13.96 -10.55
CA ARG A 58 4.03 13.76 -11.00
C ARG A 58 4.11 13.52 -12.52
N PHE A 59 3.33 12.56 -13.02
CA PHE A 59 3.38 12.15 -14.43
C PHE A 59 2.78 13.14 -15.42
N ARG A 60 2.13 14.20 -14.97
CA ARG A 60 1.75 15.32 -15.81
C ARG A 60 2.93 16.23 -16.16
N ILE A 61 4.00 16.18 -15.38
CA ILE A 61 5.11 17.16 -15.45
C ILE A 61 6.35 16.54 -16.07
N GLU A 62 6.58 15.25 -15.89
CA GLU A 62 7.82 14.58 -16.28
C GLU A 62 7.59 13.27 -17.03
N THR A 63 8.57 12.89 -17.85
CA THR A 63 8.59 11.61 -18.55
C THR A 63 8.90 10.46 -17.58
N ILE A 64 8.17 9.35 -17.72
CA ILE A 64 8.36 8.15 -16.91
C ILE A 64 9.63 7.43 -17.38
N SER A 65 10.57 7.19 -16.47
CA SER A 65 11.72 6.32 -16.73
C SER A 65 11.32 4.84 -16.78
N SER A 66 12.13 4.00 -17.42
CA SER A 66 11.88 2.55 -17.46
C SER A 66 11.84 1.92 -16.07
N ALA A 67 12.68 2.39 -15.14
CA ALA A 67 12.69 1.92 -13.75
C ALA A 67 11.40 2.28 -13.00
N GLU A 68 10.90 3.51 -13.20
CA GLU A 68 9.62 3.95 -12.64
C GLU A 68 8.44 3.15 -13.21
N ALA A 69 8.45 2.86 -14.52
CA ALA A 69 7.43 2.04 -15.15
C ALA A 69 7.37 0.62 -14.55
N VAL A 70 8.54 0.00 -14.33
CA VAL A 70 8.64 -1.32 -13.67
C VAL A 70 8.12 -1.23 -12.23
N ALA A 71 8.56 -0.23 -11.45
CA ALA A 71 8.12 -0.06 -10.07
C ALA A 71 6.59 0.18 -9.97
N LEU A 72 6.01 0.96 -10.88
CA LEU A 72 4.55 1.19 -10.97
C LEU A 72 3.80 -0.10 -11.32
N THR A 73 4.34 -0.93 -12.22
CA THR A 73 3.74 -2.22 -12.56
C THR A 73 3.73 -3.16 -11.36
N ILE A 74 4.85 -3.26 -10.63
CA ILE A 74 4.95 -4.04 -9.40
C ILE A 74 3.97 -3.50 -8.35
N PHE A 75 3.91 -2.18 -8.17
CA PHE A 75 2.98 -1.52 -7.26
C PHE A 75 1.52 -1.89 -7.59
N GLY A 76 1.11 -1.74 -8.85
CA GLY A 76 -0.26 -2.02 -9.29
C GLY A 76 -0.66 -3.49 -9.10
N LEU A 77 0.20 -4.43 -9.50
CA LEU A 77 -0.05 -5.87 -9.34
C LEU A 77 -0.11 -6.26 -7.87
N SER A 78 0.82 -5.76 -7.05
CA SER A 78 0.85 -6.03 -5.61
C SER A 78 -0.36 -5.44 -4.90
N LEU A 79 -0.78 -4.24 -5.29
CA LEU A 79 -1.98 -3.59 -4.78
C LEU A 79 -3.23 -4.41 -5.07
N PHE A 80 -3.41 -4.82 -6.32
CA PHE A 80 -4.55 -5.65 -6.74
C PHE A 80 -4.59 -6.96 -5.95
N THR A 81 -3.46 -7.66 -5.84
CA THR A 81 -3.34 -8.91 -5.09
C THR A 81 -3.64 -8.70 -3.60
N ALA A 82 -3.12 -7.63 -3.00
CA ALA A 82 -3.37 -7.31 -1.59
C ALA A 82 -4.85 -6.99 -1.33
N LEU A 83 -5.52 -6.26 -2.23
CA LEU A 83 -6.95 -5.94 -2.11
C LEU A 83 -7.81 -7.20 -2.20
N VAL A 84 -7.55 -8.08 -3.18
CA VAL A 84 -8.31 -9.33 -3.37
C VAL A 84 -8.12 -10.25 -2.16
N THR A 85 -6.87 -10.51 -1.77
CA THR A 85 -6.57 -11.42 -0.65
C THR A 85 -7.06 -10.85 0.68
N GLY A 86 -6.90 -9.56 0.94
CA GLY A 86 -7.42 -8.90 2.14
C GLY A 86 -8.95 -8.88 2.18
N GLY A 87 -9.62 -8.76 1.02
CA GLY A 87 -11.06 -8.90 0.89
C GLY A 87 -11.54 -10.28 1.30
N VAL A 88 -10.91 -11.33 0.78
CA VAL A 88 -11.25 -12.73 1.09
C VAL A 88 -10.95 -13.04 2.55
N LEU A 89 -9.79 -12.66 3.09
CA LEU A 89 -9.41 -12.90 4.50
C LEU A 89 -10.33 -12.21 5.50
N SER A 90 -11.02 -11.14 5.11
CA SER A 90 -11.98 -10.44 5.97
C SER A 90 -13.31 -11.19 6.12
N HIS A 91 -13.55 -12.25 5.35
CA HIS A 91 -14.75 -13.07 5.46
C HIS A 91 -14.67 -13.97 6.71
N LYS A 92 -15.73 -14.01 7.53
CA LYS A 92 -15.75 -14.63 8.87
C LYS A 92 -15.35 -16.11 8.92
N ASN A 93 -15.43 -16.83 7.81
CA ASN A 93 -15.26 -18.29 7.76
C ASN A 93 -14.00 -18.74 6.99
N VAL A 94 -13.16 -17.82 6.54
CA VAL A 94 -12.01 -18.15 5.69
C VAL A 94 -10.72 -18.04 6.51
N LYS A 95 -10.20 -19.20 6.94
CA LYS A 95 -8.88 -19.34 7.56
C LYS A 95 -7.93 -20.02 6.58
N ILE A 96 -7.53 -19.35 5.52
CA ILE A 96 -6.59 -19.93 4.56
C ILE A 96 -5.22 -19.31 4.80
N PHE A 97 -4.32 -20.09 5.40
CA PHE A 97 -2.93 -19.68 5.67
C PHE A 97 -2.21 -19.15 4.42
N ILE A 98 -2.41 -19.82 3.28
CA ILE A 98 -1.82 -19.43 2.00
C ILE A 98 -2.25 -18.01 1.59
N LEU A 99 -3.52 -17.65 1.77
CA LEU A 99 -4.00 -16.29 1.47
C LEU A 99 -3.38 -15.23 2.38
N ALA A 100 -3.18 -15.55 3.66
CA ALA A 100 -2.49 -14.64 4.58
C ALA A 100 -1.03 -14.42 4.17
N VAL A 101 -0.33 -15.47 3.74
CA VAL A 101 1.04 -15.39 3.23
C VAL A 101 1.08 -14.55 1.95
N ILE A 102 0.19 -14.81 0.99
CA ILE A 102 0.12 -14.04 -0.27
C ILE A 102 -0.18 -12.57 0.02
N HIS A 103 -1.11 -12.27 0.91
CA HIS A 103 -1.43 -10.90 1.32
C HIS A 103 -0.21 -10.19 1.92
N THR A 104 0.51 -10.85 2.81
CA THR A 104 1.71 -10.30 3.44
C THR A 104 2.82 -10.03 2.42
N ILE A 105 3.11 -11.00 1.54
CA ILE A 105 4.12 -10.84 0.48
C ILE A 105 3.74 -9.69 -0.45
N SER A 106 2.47 -9.62 -0.89
CA SER A 106 1.98 -8.53 -1.74
C SER A 106 2.12 -7.17 -1.06
N THR A 107 1.86 -7.09 0.24
CA THR A 107 2.03 -5.85 1.01
C THR A 107 3.50 -5.43 1.09
N ILE A 108 4.42 -6.37 1.30
CA ILE A 108 5.86 -6.09 1.33
C ILE A 108 6.34 -5.59 -0.04
N LEU A 109 5.92 -6.24 -1.13
CA LEU A 109 6.27 -5.82 -2.51
C LEU A 109 5.70 -4.44 -2.83
N LEU A 110 4.47 -4.16 -2.41
CA LEU A 110 3.83 -2.85 -2.59
C LEU A 110 4.62 -1.74 -1.88
N ILE A 111 5.02 -1.96 -0.63
CA ILE A 111 5.83 -1.01 0.15
C ILE A 111 7.19 -0.81 -0.53
N GLY A 112 7.86 -1.88 -0.94
CA GLY A 112 9.14 -1.81 -1.64
C GLY A 112 9.07 -1.02 -2.94
N ALA A 113 8.05 -1.29 -3.78
CA ALA A 113 7.82 -0.56 -5.01
C ALA A 113 7.54 0.93 -4.75
N LEU A 114 6.75 1.24 -3.72
CA LEU A 114 6.45 2.61 -3.34
C LEU A 114 7.70 3.37 -2.87
N ILE A 115 8.56 2.74 -2.10
CA ILE A 115 9.85 3.33 -1.68
C ILE A 115 10.72 3.64 -2.90
N LEU A 116 10.80 2.74 -3.88
CA LEU A 116 11.55 2.96 -5.12
C LEU A 116 10.99 4.14 -5.92
N ILE A 117 9.67 4.24 -6.04
CA ILE A 117 9.00 5.35 -6.73
C ILE A 117 9.29 6.68 -6.01
N VAL A 118 9.18 6.72 -4.69
CA VAL A 118 9.46 7.90 -3.89
C VAL A 118 10.94 8.29 -4.01
N TYR A 119 11.85 7.30 -3.96
CA TYR A 119 13.29 7.55 -4.15
C TYR A 119 13.59 8.17 -5.51
N SER A 120 12.95 7.69 -6.59
CA SER A 120 13.14 8.25 -7.93
C SER A 120 12.73 9.73 -8.00
N PHE A 121 11.74 10.16 -7.22
CA PHE A 121 11.33 11.57 -7.15
C PHE A 121 12.41 12.49 -6.60
N PHE A 122 13.29 11.99 -5.73
CA PHE A 122 14.39 12.77 -5.18
C PHE A 122 15.64 12.78 -6.06
N THR A 123 15.82 11.76 -6.89
CA THR A 123 17.02 11.64 -7.72
C THR A 123 16.88 12.36 -9.07
N HIS A 124 15.66 12.64 -9.50
CA HIS A 124 15.35 13.30 -10.78
C HIS A 124 14.75 14.71 -10.61
N SER A 125 14.77 15.27 -9.40
CA SER A 125 14.37 16.67 -9.11
C SER A 125 15.59 17.60 -9.23
#